data_032546e2e9a8e9ae6c438cec59c0e840
#
_entry.id   032546e2e9a8e9ae6c438cec59c0e840
#
_cell.length_a   1.000
_cell.length_b   1.000
_cell.length_c   1.000
_cell.angle_alpha   90.00
_cell.angle_beta   90.00
_cell.angle_gamma   90.00
#
_symmetry.space_group_name_H-M   'P 1'
#
loop_
_entity.id
_entity.type
_entity.pdbx_description
1 polymer ?
#
loop_
_entity_poly.entity_id
_entity_poly.type
_entity_poly.pdbx_seq_one_letter_code
_entity_poly.pdbx_strand_id
1 'polypeptide(L)'
;MARHLEVWLRGEHIGTLSQVDGRLGFAYNATASTPLSQSLPIRAEPFDDRASRPFFAGLLPEGGKRRQIAKTLHISAQNDYALLDSLGGECAGAVTLLEPGLAPPALDAPRDVRWLDSTHLRQVLDEMPLRPMRAGDDGLRLSLAGAQDKLPVVLDADGDRIGLPLDGAPSTHILKPPIAGVDGSVFNEAFCMALAGALKLDVASTKIQAITDGAQQRHYLLVQR
;
A
#
# COMPACT_ATOMS: atom_id res chain seq x y z
N MET A 1 -13.24 21.23 13.33
CA MET A 1 -14.29 20.25 12.97
C MET A 1 -13.68 18.87 13.07
N ALA A 2 -14.40 17.89 13.59
CA ALA A 2 -13.97 16.49 13.57
C ALA A 2 -13.96 15.98 12.12
N ARG A 3 -12.86 15.35 11.72
CA ARG A 3 -12.75 14.62 10.45
C ARG A 3 -12.78 13.15 10.75
N HIS A 4 -13.34 12.34 9.87
CA HIS A 4 -13.35 10.90 10.02
C HIS A 4 -13.22 10.17 8.69
N LEU A 5 -12.61 8.98 8.74
CA LEU A 5 -12.48 8.02 7.65
C LEU A 5 -13.11 6.70 8.09
N GLU A 6 -13.85 6.10 7.19
CA GLU A 6 -14.37 4.75 7.39
C GLU A 6 -13.24 3.74 7.20
N VAL A 7 -13.12 2.82 8.15
CA VAL A 7 -12.06 1.80 8.16
C VAL A 7 -12.64 0.47 7.75
N TRP A 8 -12.08 -0.07 6.69
CA TRP A 8 -12.46 -1.34 6.11
C TRP A 8 -11.33 -2.36 6.25
N LEU A 9 -11.67 -3.60 6.53
CA LEU A 9 -10.73 -4.72 6.57
C LEU A 9 -11.25 -5.83 5.67
N ARG A 10 -10.51 -6.18 4.61
CA ARG A 10 -10.92 -7.21 3.63
C ARG A 10 -12.32 -6.98 3.06
N GLY A 11 -12.70 -5.73 2.82
CA GLY A 11 -14.00 -5.35 2.29
C GLY A 11 -15.12 -5.26 3.33
N GLU A 12 -14.88 -5.58 4.62
CA GLU A 12 -15.83 -5.39 5.70
C GLU A 12 -15.62 -4.05 6.40
N HIS A 13 -16.68 -3.28 6.57
CA HIS A 13 -16.64 -2.05 7.36
C HIS A 13 -16.53 -2.40 8.84
N ILE A 14 -15.43 -2.04 9.48
CA ILE A 14 -15.13 -2.45 10.84
C ILE A 14 -15.09 -1.30 11.84
N GLY A 15 -15.07 -0.05 11.41
CA GLY A 15 -15.03 1.06 12.33
C GLY A 15 -14.69 2.39 11.69
N THR A 16 -14.41 3.38 12.52
CA THR A 16 -14.15 4.76 12.08
C THR A 16 -12.87 5.31 12.73
N LEU A 17 -11.99 5.86 11.91
CA LEU A 17 -10.83 6.65 12.35
C LEU A 17 -11.24 8.13 12.39
N SER A 18 -11.10 8.76 13.53
CA SER A 18 -11.40 10.19 13.70
C SER A 18 -10.14 11.00 13.98
N GLN A 19 -10.19 12.30 13.63
CA GLN A 19 -9.21 13.28 14.06
C GLN A 19 -9.91 14.47 14.72
N VAL A 20 -9.53 14.76 15.97
CA VAL A 20 -9.98 15.94 16.72
C VAL A 20 -8.75 16.62 17.30
N ASP A 21 -8.56 17.91 17.01
CA ASP A 21 -7.44 18.72 17.48
C ASP A 21 -6.06 18.04 17.28
N GLY A 22 -5.87 17.43 16.12
CA GLY A 22 -4.64 16.73 15.75
C GLY A 22 -4.46 15.34 16.38
N ARG A 23 -5.37 14.91 17.25
CA ARG A 23 -5.35 13.59 17.89
C ARG A 23 -6.18 12.60 17.10
N LEU A 24 -5.66 11.40 16.91
CA LEU A 24 -6.37 10.28 16.30
C LEU A 24 -7.19 9.53 17.35
N GLY A 25 -8.36 9.05 16.93
CA GLY A 25 -9.16 8.13 17.72
C GLY A 25 -9.74 7.06 16.80
N PHE A 26 -9.80 5.82 17.24
CA PHE A 26 -10.42 4.73 16.47
C PHE A 26 -11.52 4.06 17.28
N ALA A 27 -12.66 3.83 16.66
CA ALA A 27 -13.77 3.10 17.26
C ALA A 27 -14.21 1.98 16.32
N TYR A 28 -14.37 0.78 16.86
CA TYR A 28 -15.02 -0.30 16.13
C TYR A 28 -16.52 -0.03 15.99
N ASN A 29 -17.11 -0.49 14.89
CA ASN A 29 -18.57 -0.57 14.80
C ASN A 29 -19.09 -1.80 15.57
N ALA A 30 -20.41 -1.85 15.81
CA ALA A 30 -21.02 -2.93 16.59
C ALA A 30 -20.99 -4.31 15.90
N THR A 31 -20.72 -4.35 14.60
CA THR A 31 -20.71 -5.58 13.78
C THR A 31 -19.30 -6.11 13.53
N ALA A 32 -18.26 -5.40 13.98
CA ALA A 32 -16.89 -5.83 13.79
C ALA A 32 -16.63 -7.19 14.45
N SER A 33 -16.16 -8.14 13.66
CA SER A 33 -15.85 -9.50 14.12
C SER A 33 -14.36 -9.83 14.11
N THR A 34 -13.59 -9.07 13.36
CA THR A 34 -12.14 -9.27 13.19
C THR A 34 -11.38 -8.03 13.68
N PRO A 35 -10.41 -8.17 14.61
CA PRO A 35 -9.63 -7.05 15.08
C PRO A 35 -8.65 -6.56 14.01
N LEU A 36 -8.42 -5.25 13.93
CA LEU A 36 -7.39 -4.65 13.06
C LEU A 36 -5.98 -5.14 13.42
N SER A 37 -5.73 -5.30 14.70
CA SER A 37 -4.42 -5.64 15.24
C SER A 37 -4.57 -6.17 16.67
N GLN A 38 -3.59 -6.94 17.13
CA GLN A 38 -3.49 -7.32 18.54
C GLN A 38 -3.39 -6.11 19.48
N SER A 39 -2.83 -5.00 19.01
CA SER A 39 -2.76 -3.75 19.78
C SER A 39 -4.08 -2.97 19.81
N LEU A 40 -5.02 -3.33 18.93
CA LEU A 40 -6.35 -2.74 18.84
C LEU A 40 -7.40 -3.86 18.89
N PRO A 41 -7.57 -4.57 20.04
CA PRO A 41 -8.57 -5.62 20.17
C PRO A 41 -9.98 -5.03 20.10
N ILE A 42 -10.97 -5.85 19.67
CA ILE A 42 -12.36 -5.41 19.58
C ILE A 42 -12.86 -5.04 20.97
N ARG A 43 -13.42 -3.84 21.11
CA ARG A 43 -14.09 -3.31 22.30
C ARG A 43 -15.10 -2.23 21.96
N ALA A 44 -16.01 -1.93 22.85
CA ALA A 44 -17.05 -0.92 22.65
C ALA A 44 -16.49 0.52 22.79
N GLU A 45 -15.52 0.73 23.71
CA GLU A 45 -14.96 2.06 23.96
C GLU A 45 -13.97 2.44 22.86
N PRO A 46 -14.00 3.70 22.38
CA PRO A 46 -13.00 4.18 21.42
C PRO A 46 -11.57 4.10 21.95
N PHE A 47 -10.63 3.89 21.05
CA PHE A 47 -9.20 4.02 21.32
C PHE A 47 -8.77 5.47 21.20
N ASP A 48 -7.95 5.92 22.14
CA ASP A 48 -7.34 7.25 22.13
C ASP A 48 -6.17 7.34 21.14
N ASP A 49 -5.57 8.53 21.05
CA ASP A 49 -4.44 8.80 20.16
C ASP A 49 -3.22 7.92 20.46
N ARG A 50 -2.96 7.64 21.73
CA ARG A 50 -1.82 6.84 22.15
C ARG A 50 -1.91 5.40 21.65
N ALA A 51 -3.10 4.84 21.62
CA ALA A 51 -3.35 3.49 21.15
C ALA A 51 -3.53 3.43 19.62
N SER A 52 -4.23 4.40 19.02
CA SER A 52 -4.59 4.39 17.60
C SER A 52 -3.42 4.79 16.69
N ARG A 53 -2.69 5.87 17.04
CA ARG A 53 -1.67 6.45 16.16
C ARG A 53 -0.57 5.48 15.74
N PRO A 54 0.01 4.65 16.62
CA PRO A 54 1.08 3.71 16.20
C PRO A 54 0.65 2.77 15.09
N PHE A 55 -0.57 2.25 15.14
CA PHE A 55 -1.10 1.38 14.10
C PHE A 55 -1.34 2.14 12.79
N PHE A 56 -2.11 3.22 12.83
CA PHE A 56 -2.49 3.94 11.62
C PHE A 56 -1.31 4.67 10.96
N ALA A 57 -0.41 5.26 11.73
CA ALA A 57 0.83 5.83 11.20
C ALA A 57 1.74 4.78 10.58
N GLY A 58 1.73 3.55 11.12
CA GLY A 58 2.47 2.41 10.60
C GLY A 58 1.96 1.87 9.25
N LEU A 59 0.78 2.29 8.79
CA LEU A 59 0.31 1.99 7.43
C LEU A 59 0.96 2.88 6.37
N LEU A 60 1.54 4.00 6.77
CA LEU A 60 2.12 5.00 5.87
C LEU A 60 3.58 4.69 5.52
N PRO A 61 4.08 5.15 4.37
CA PRO A 61 5.50 5.15 4.06
C PRO A 61 6.33 5.86 5.12
N GLU A 62 7.61 5.49 5.23
CA GLU A 62 8.50 5.99 6.27
C GLU A 62 9.60 6.93 5.74
N GLY A 63 10.23 7.65 6.66
CA GLY A 63 11.47 8.39 6.42
C GLY A 63 11.40 9.39 5.26
N GLY A 64 12.33 9.27 4.33
CA GLY A 64 12.45 10.13 3.15
C GLY A 64 11.25 10.03 2.21
N LYS A 65 10.70 8.84 2.01
CA LYS A 65 9.54 8.60 1.14
C LYS A 65 8.31 9.32 1.65
N ARG A 66 8.05 9.24 2.95
CA ARG A 66 6.94 9.97 3.57
C ARG A 66 7.05 11.48 3.38
N ARG A 67 8.25 12.05 3.59
CA ARG A 67 8.48 13.50 3.38
C ARG A 67 8.27 13.91 1.92
N GLN A 68 8.71 13.08 0.99
CA GLN A 68 8.55 13.32 -0.44
C GLN A 68 7.09 13.29 -0.87
N ILE A 69 6.33 12.28 -0.44
CA ILE A 69 4.88 12.19 -0.67
C ILE A 69 4.16 13.39 -0.08
N ALA A 70 4.46 13.74 1.17
CA ALA A 70 3.87 14.89 1.85
C ALA A 70 4.10 16.19 1.08
N LYS A 71 5.33 16.37 0.53
CA LYS A 71 5.66 17.52 -0.32
C LYS A 71 4.83 17.52 -1.63
N THR A 72 4.72 16.37 -2.30
CA THR A 72 3.93 16.24 -3.54
C THR A 72 2.46 16.55 -3.31
N LEU A 73 1.90 16.10 -2.19
CA LEU A 73 0.49 16.30 -1.83
C LEU A 73 0.23 17.64 -1.13
N HIS A 74 1.26 18.46 -0.90
CA HIS A 74 1.15 19.72 -0.13
C HIS A 74 0.58 19.51 1.29
N ILE A 75 0.94 18.41 1.93
CA ILE A 75 0.49 18.01 3.26
C ILE A 75 1.69 18.01 4.22
N SER A 76 1.47 18.28 5.50
CA SER A 76 2.52 18.10 6.51
C SER A 76 2.87 16.62 6.67
N ALA A 77 4.17 16.28 6.67
CA ALA A 77 4.63 14.91 6.91
C ALA A 77 4.28 14.38 8.32
N GLN A 78 3.94 15.25 9.27
CA GLN A 78 3.50 14.90 10.61
C GLN A 78 1.98 14.72 10.69
N ASN A 79 1.23 15.05 9.66
CA ASN A 79 -0.22 14.89 9.65
C ASN A 79 -0.60 13.50 9.11
N ASP A 80 -0.59 12.50 10.02
CA ASP A 80 -0.95 11.11 9.70
C ASP A 80 -2.32 11.01 9.06
N TYR A 81 -3.31 11.72 9.61
CA TYR A 81 -4.69 11.67 9.12
C TYR A 81 -4.79 12.13 7.66
N ALA A 82 -4.23 13.29 7.33
CA ALA A 82 -4.30 13.82 5.97
C ALA A 82 -3.54 12.93 4.95
N LEU A 83 -2.45 12.30 5.38
CA LEU A 83 -1.74 11.32 4.55
C LEU A 83 -2.58 10.06 4.34
N LEU A 84 -3.23 9.54 5.38
CA LEU A 84 -4.15 8.39 5.27
C LEU A 84 -5.36 8.72 4.40
N ASP A 85 -5.91 9.91 4.54
CA ASP A 85 -6.99 10.41 3.70
C ASP A 85 -6.62 10.40 2.21
N SER A 86 -5.40 10.81 1.89
CA SER A 86 -4.91 10.87 0.51
C SER A 86 -4.43 9.51 -0.05
N LEU A 87 -3.88 8.63 0.79
CA LEU A 87 -3.20 7.40 0.37
C LEU A 87 -3.92 6.11 0.77
N GLY A 88 -4.85 6.18 1.69
CA GLY A 88 -5.40 5.02 2.40
C GLY A 88 -6.37 4.14 1.60
N GLY A 89 -6.52 4.35 0.31
CA GLY A 89 -7.40 3.54 -0.54
C GLY A 89 -7.00 2.06 -0.60
N GLU A 90 -5.71 1.77 -0.47
CA GLU A 90 -5.19 0.41 -0.32
C GLU A 90 -3.94 0.41 0.56
N CYS A 91 -4.05 -0.14 1.77
CA CYS A 91 -2.96 -0.24 2.73
C CYS A 91 -2.46 -1.68 2.93
N ALA A 92 -1.36 -1.83 3.65
CA ALA A 92 -0.90 -3.13 4.12
C ALA A 92 -1.97 -3.82 4.98
N GLY A 93 -2.00 -5.17 4.96
CA GLY A 93 -2.95 -5.96 5.74
C GLY A 93 -4.40 -5.90 5.24
N ALA A 94 -4.63 -5.50 3.98
CA ALA A 94 -5.97 -5.36 3.38
C ALA A 94 -6.85 -4.33 4.11
N VAL A 95 -6.22 -3.32 4.70
CA VAL A 95 -6.91 -2.17 5.30
C VAL A 95 -7.19 -1.13 4.23
N THR A 96 -8.40 -0.60 4.23
CA THR A 96 -8.83 0.50 3.36
C THR A 96 -9.43 1.62 4.20
N LEU A 97 -9.05 2.85 3.92
CA LEU A 97 -9.56 4.05 4.57
C LEU A 97 -10.26 4.92 3.52
N LEU A 98 -11.53 5.16 3.71
CA LEU A 98 -12.36 5.90 2.75
C LEU A 98 -13.11 7.03 3.45
N GLU A 99 -13.46 8.04 2.68
CA GLU A 99 -14.37 9.08 3.15
C GLU A 99 -15.75 8.49 3.48
N PRO A 100 -16.48 9.12 4.42
CA PRO A 100 -17.84 8.69 4.76
C PRO A 100 -18.74 8.56 3.55
N GLY A 101 -19.47 7.44 3.50
CA GLY A 101 -20.40 7.14 2.41
C GLY A 101 -19.74 6.45 1.19
N LEU A 102 -18.42 6.28 1.19
CA LEU A 102 -17.73 5.46 0.20
C LEU A 102 -17.49 4.05 0.75
N ALA A 103 -17.53 3.07 -0.16
CA ALA A 103 -17.18 1.68 0.13
C ALA A 103 -16.13 1.17 -0.86
N PRO A 104 -15.24 0.24 -0.45
CA PRO A 104 -14.33 -0.38 -1.39
C PRO A 104 -15.11 -1.16 -2.45
N PRO A 105 -14.55 -1.34 -3.66
CA PRO A 105 -15.15 -2.21 -4.66
C PRO A 105 -15.38 -3.62 -4.09
N ALA A 106 -16.47 -4.28 -4.50
CA ALA A 106 -16.69 -5.66 -4.13
C ALA A 106 -15.52 -6.54 -4.60
N LEU A 107 -15.16 -7.57 -3.82
CA LEU A 107 -13.99 -8.40 -4.10
C LEU A 107 -14.08 -9.14 -5.44
N ASP A 108 -15.28 -9.40 -5.92
CA ASP A 108 -15.62 -10.04 -7.19
C ASP A 108 -15.92 -9.04 -8.32
N ALA A 109 -15.93 -7.73 -8.03
CA ALA A 109 -16.14 -6.71 -9.05
C ALA A 109 -15.00 -6.70 -10.08
N PRO A 110 -15.29 -6.36 -11.34
CA PRO A 110 -14.23 -6.08 -12.32
C PRO A 110 -13.27 -5.02 -11.79
N ARG A 111 -11.97 -5.33 -11.83
CA ARG A 111 -10.95 -4.39 -11.37
C ARG A 111 -10.76 -3.29 -12.40
N ASP A 112 -10.80 -2.05 -11.97
CA ASP A 112 -10.34 -0.94 -12.79
C ASP A 112 -8.81 -0.90 -12.75
N VAL A 113 -8.18 -1.14 -13.90
CA VAL A 113 -6.73 -1.31 -14.01
C VAL A 113 -6.19 -0.54 -15.20
N ARG A 114 -5.27 0.35 -14.95
CA ARG A 114 -4.49 1.00 -16.01
C ARG A 114 -3.34 0.08 -16.42
N TRP A 115 -3.51 -0.68 -17.48
CA TRP A 115 -2.48 -1.57 -18.02
C TRP A 115 -1.30 -0.78 -18.59
N LEU A 116 -0.09 -1.25 -18.29
CA LEU A 116 1.17 -0.63 -18.72
C LEU A 116 1.76 -1.44 -19.89
N ASP A 117 2.15 -0.75 -20.94
CA ASP A 117 3.08 -1.30 -21.92
C ASP A 117 4.53 -1.17 -21.41
N SER A 118 5.49 -1.67 -22.15
CA SER A 118 6.90 -1.66 -21.77
C SER A 118 7.46 -0.25 -21.61
N THR A 119 6.98 0.73 -22.36
CA THR A 119 7.43 2.13 -22.27
C THR A 119 6.90 2.77 -20.99
N HIS A 120 5.61 2.60 -20.72
CA HIS A 120 5.00 3.14 -19.49
C HIS A 120 5.52 2.44 -18.24
N LEU A 121 5.77 1.11 -18.28
CA LEU A 121 6.37 0.41 -17.14
C LEU A 121 7.78 0.93 -16.85
N ARG A 122 8.58 1.21 -17.88
CA ARG A 122 9.91 1.82 -17.72
C ARG A 122 9.80 3.19 -17.06
N GLN A 123 8.92 4.05 -17.55
CA GLN A 123 8.68 5.35 -16.97
C GLN A 123 8.25 5.25 -15.49
N VAL A 124 7.36 4.32 -15.15
CA VAL A 124 6.95 4.06 -13.75
C VAL A 124 8.17 3.71 -12.90
N LEU A 125 9.02 2.78 -13.36
CA LEU A 125 10.23 2.37 -12.62
C LEU A 125 11.22 3.53 -12.43
N ASP A 126 11.36 4.42 -13.42
CA ASP A 126 12.25 5.60 -13.34
C ASP A 126 11.71 6.66 -12.38
N GLU A 127 10.40 6.82 -12.34
CA GLU A 127 9.73 7.81 -11.50
C GLU A 127 9.56 7.35 -10.03
N MET A 128 9.60 6.05 -9.73
CA MET A 128 9.38 5.53 -8.36
C MET A 128 10.25 6.20 -7.29
N PRO A 129 11.55 6.44 -7.49
CA PRO A 129 12.36 7.14 -6.50
C PRO A 129 11.93 8.60 -6.28
N LEU A 130 11.38 9.24 -7.33
CA LEU A 130 10.97 10.64 -7.33
C LEU A 130 9.51 10.82 -6.91
N ARG A 131 8.66 9.84 -7.18
CA ARG A 131 7.21 9.84 -6.91
C ARG A 131 6.79 8.53 -6.23
N PRO A 132 7.15 8.34 -4.94
CA PRO A 132 6.82 7.11 -4.21
C PRO A 132 5.31 6.86 -4.21
N MET A 133 4.90 5.61 -4.40
CA MET A 133 3.49 5.18 -4.48
C MET A 133 2.68 5.92 -5.56
N ARG A 134 3.34 6.65 -6.48
CA ARG A 134 2.69 7.52 -7.46
C ARG A 134 1.68 8.49 -6.82
N ALA A 135 2.03 8.96 -5.63
CA ALA A 135 1.18 9.89 -4.89
C ALA A 135 0.82 11.11 -5.73
N GLY A 136 -0.47 11.46 -5.75
CA GLY A 136 -1.02 12.58 -6.54
C GLY A 136 -1.43 12.19 -7.97
N ASP A 137 -1.26 10.95 -8.41
CA ASP A 137 -1.85 10.49 -9.67
C ASP A 137 -3.35 10.20 -9.47
N ASP A 138 -4.15 10.57 -10.46
CA ASP A 138 -5.61 10.38 -10.43
C ASP A 138 -5.97 8.89 -10.30
N GLY A 139 -6.88 8.60 -9.38
CA GLY A 139 -7.36 7.25 -9.09
C GLY A 139 -6.40 6.38 -8.26
N LEU A 140 -5.17 6.85 -7.94
CA LEU A 140 -4.21 6.09 -7.16
C LEU A 140 -4.15 6.55 -5.70
N ARG A 141 -4.61 5.68 -4.79
CA ARG A 141 -4.57 5.90 -3.34
C ARG A 141 -3.93 4.68 -2.67
N LEU A 142 -2.59 4.62 -2.73
CA LEU A 142 -1.80 3.45 -2.35
C LEU A 142 -0.89 3.78 -1.17
N SER A 143 -0.84 2.91 -0.16
CA SER A 143 0.02 3.06 0.99
C SER A 143 0.62 1.73 1.42
N LEU A 144 1.93 1.59 1.29
CA LEU A 144 2.69 0.47 1.83
C LEU A 144 3.81 0.99 2.72
N ALA A 145 3.82 0.54 3.95
CA ALA A 145 4.84 0.88 4.95
C ALA A 145 6.28 0.53 4.50
N GLY A 146 7.26 1.22 5.07
CA GLY A 146 8.69 0.96 4.88
C GLY A 146 9.40 1.94 3.95
N ALA A 147 10.72 1.83 3.90
CA ALA A 147 11.61 2.80 3.25
C ALA A 147 12.04 2.43 1.81
N GLN A 148 11.92 1.15 1.42
CA GLN A 148 12.25 0.68 0.07
C GLN A 148 11.21 1.15 -0.94
N ASP A 149 11.66 1.47 -2.17
CA ASP A 149 10.76 1.72 -3.29
C ASP A 149 9.96 0.46 -3.61
N LYS A 150 8.65 0.61 -3.71
CA LYS A 150 7.70 -0.45 -4.02
C LYS A 150 6.41 0.16 -4.55
N LEU A 151 5.68 -0.62 -5.34
CA LEU A 151 4.41 -0.18 -5.91
C LEU A 151 3.43 -1.37 -5.93
N PRO A 152 2.22 -1.23 -5.37
CA PRO A 152 1.15 -2.18 -5.59
C PRO A 152 0.76 -2.21 -7.06
N VAL A 153 0.65 -3.41 -7.63
CA VAL A 153 0.31 -3.61 -9.04
C VAL A 153 -0.66 -4.77 -9.20
N VAL A 154 -1.31 -4.83 -10.34
CA VAL A 154 -2.13 -5.96 -10.77
C VAL A 154 -1.38 -6.71 -11.88
N LEU A 155 -1.33 -8.03 -11.79
CA LEU A 155 -0.97 -8.87 -12.92
C LEU A 155 -2.24 -9.40 -13.60
N ASP A 156 -2.20 -9.58 -14.91
CA ASP A 156 -3.23 -10.29 -15.64
C ASP A 156 -3.20 -11.80 -15.32
N ALA A 157 -4.16 -12.54 -15.84
CA ALA A 157 -4.29 -13.97 -15.57
C ALA A 157 -3.08 -14.80 -16.03
N ASP A 158 -2.41 -14.38 -17.11
CA ASP A 158 -1.22 -15.04 -17.65
C ASP A 158 0.07 -14.60 -16.93
N GLY A 159 0.01 -13.52 -16.14
CA GLY A 159 1.14 -12.97 -15.39
C GLY A 159 2.15 -12.22 -16.27
N ASP A 160 1.75 -11.78 -17.44
CA ASP A 160 2.60 -11.12 -18.45
C ASP A 160 2.41 -9.60 -18.48
N ARG A 161 1.22 -9.13 -18.16
CA ARG A 161 0.90 -7.70 -18.16
C ARG A 161 0.83 -7.16 -16.73
N ILE A 162 1.44 -6.01 -16.53
CA ILE A 162 1.40 -5.26 -15.27
C ILE A 162 0.48 -4.06 -15.43
N GLY A 163 -0.35 -3.80 -14.42
CA GLY A 163 -1.21 -2.64 -14.39
C GLY A 163 -1.24 -1.96 -13.02
N LEU A 164 -1.68 -0.72 -13.01
CA LEU A 164 -1.91 0.05 -11.80
C LEU A 164 -3.37 -0.10 -11.39
N PRO A 165 -3.66 -0.52 -10.15
CA PRO A 165 -5.02 -0.56 -9.65
C PRO A 165 -5.57 0.85 -9.49
N LEU A 166 -6.76 1.14 -10.02
CA LEU A 166 -7.43 2.42 -9.91
C LEU A 166 -8.63 2.34 -8.98
N ASP A 167 -9.00 3.48 -8.41
CA ASP A 167 -10.25 3.69 -7.67
C ASP A 167 -10.54 2.63 -6.58
N GLY A 168 -9.49 2.21 -5.88
CA GLY A 168 -9.58 1.23 -4.79
C GLY A 168 -9.62 -0.23 -5.26
N ALA A 169 -9.39 -0.50 -6.54
CA ALA A 169 -9.23 -1.86 -7.02
C ALA A 169 -8.10 -2.57 -6.27
N PRO A 170 -8.30 -3.82 -5.78
CA PRO A 170 -7.26 -4.52 -5.04
C PRO A 170 -6.09 -4.90 -5.94
N SER A 171 -4.88 -4.60 -5.49
CA SER A 171 -3.66 -5.09 -6.14
C SER A 171 -3.46 -6.59 -5.91
N THR A 172 -2.70 -7.24 -6.79
CA THR A 172 -2.36 -8.66 -6.67
C THR A 172 -0.91 -8.90 -6.29
N HIS A 173 -0.05 -7.93 -6.57
CA HIS A 173 1.40 -8.04 -6.37
C HIS A 173 1.99 -6.72 -5.88
N ILE A 174 3.20 -6.81 -5.34
CA ILE A 174 4.07 -5.68 -5.03
C ILE A 174 5.25 -5.73 -5.99
N LEU A 175 5.41 -4.69 -6.81
CA LEU A 175 6.58 -4.48 -7.63
C LEU A 175 7.66 -3.78 -6.82
N LYS A 176 8.87 -4.35 -6.80
CA LYS A 176 10.04 -3.82 -6.09
C LYS A 176 11.21 -3.66 -7.07
N PRO A 177 11.64 -2.43 -7.36
CA PRO A 177 12.85 -2.19 -8.14
C PRO A 177 14.10 -2.49 -7.31
N PRO A 178 15.29 -2.53 -7.94
CA PRO A 178 16.56 -2.59 -7.21
C PRO A 178 16.68 -1.45 -6.19
N ILE A 179 17.29 -1.74 -5.05
CA ILE A 179 17.62 -0.71 -4.05
C ILE A 179 18.81 0.10 -4.56
N ALA A 180 18.65 1.42 -4.65
CA ALA A 180 19.73 2.29 -5.10
C ALA A 180 20.98 2.13 -4.22
N GLY A 181 22.13 1.90 -4.85
CA GLY A 181 23.41 1.69 -4.16
C GLY A 181 23.58 0.30 -3.51
N VAL A 182 22.66 -0.64 -3.75
CA VAL A 182 22.77 -2.03 -3.25
C VAL A 182 22.66 -2.99 -4.44
N ASP A 183 23.80 -3.43 -4.93
CA ASP A 183 23.85 -4.36 -6.06
C ASP A 183 23.20 -5.70 -5.70
N GLY A 184 22.50 -6.27 -6.67
CA GLY A 184 21.89 -7.58 -6.52
C GLY A 184 20.71 -7.67 -5.56
N SER A 185 20.18 -6.57 -5.05
CA SER A 185 19.10 -6.57 -4.03
C SER A 185 17.85 -7.34 -4.47
N VAL A 186 17.45 -7.27 -5.75
CA VAL A 186 16.34 -8.03 -6.33
C VAL A 186 16.59 -9.55 -6.23
N PHE A 187 17.80 -9.97 -6.62
CA PHE A 187 18.18 -11.38 -6.59
C PHE A 187 18.35 -11.91 -5.18
N ASN A 188 18.91 -11.08 -4.29
CA ASN A 188 19.05 -11.43 -2.88
C ASN A 188 17.71 -11.66 -2.19
N GLU A 189 16.74 -10.76 -2.41
CA GLU A 189 15.40 -10.92 -1.84
C GLU A 189 14.70 -12.18 -2.39
N ALA A 190 14.76 -12.39 -3.71
CA ALA A 190 14.21 -13.60 -4.33
C ALA A 190 14.88 -14.88 -3.78
N PHE A 191 16.20 -14.87 -3.61
CA PHE A 191 16.94 -16.00 -3.03
C PHE A 191 16.51 -16.28 -1.59
N CYS A 192 16.40 -15.24 -0.75
CA CYS A 192 15.95 -15.38 0.63
C CYS A 192 14.53 -15.95 0.72
N MET A 193 13.63 -15.50 -0.15
CA MET A 193 12.26 -16.03 -0.22
C MET A 193 12.24 -17.49 -0.67
N ALA A 194 13.01 -17.84 -1.69
CA ALA A 194 13.14 -19.23 -2.14
C ALA A 194 13.75 -20.14 -1.06
N LEU A 195 14.79 -19.67 -0.34
CA LEU A 195 15.39 -20.40 0.78
C LEU A 195 14.39 -20.61 1.91
N ALA A 196 13.63 -19.58 2.29
CA ALA A 196 12.60 -19.69 3.31
C ALA A 196 11.53 -20.73 2.92
N GLY A 197 11.09 -20.73 1.67
CA GLY A 197 10.16 -21.75 1.14
C GLY A 197 10.77 -23.16 1.16
N ALA A 198 12.05 -23.31 0.81
CA ALA A 198 12.76 -24.60 0.89
C ALA A 198 12.85 -25.12 2.36
N LEU A 199 12.91 -24.19 3.33
CA LEU A 199 12.85 -24.50 4.77
C LEU A 199 11.41 -24.72 5.28
N LYS A 200 10.42 -24.77 4.36
CA LYS A 200 9.00 -25.00 4.65
C LYS A 200 8.35 -23.89 5.51
N LEU A 201 8.87 -22.68 5.43
CA LEU A 201 8.17 -21.50 5.95
C LEU A 201 7.06 -21.09 4.97
N ASP A 202 5.98 -20.56 5.51
CA ASP A 202 4.93 -19.95 4.69
C ASP A 202 5.42 -18.61 4.17
N VAL A 203 5.67 -18.53 2.86
CA VAL A 203 6.22 -17.33 2.21
C VAL A 203 5.41 -16.97 0.97
N ALA A 204 5.31 -15.68 0.72
CA ALA A 204 4.69 -15.18 -0.50
C ALA A 204 5.46 -15.64 -1.75
N SER A 205 4.73 -15.96 -2.81
CA SER A 205 5.34 -16.28 -4.12
C SER A 205 6.08 -15.06 -4.67
N THR A 206 7.24 -15.29 -5.27
CA THR A 206 8.07 -14.25 -5.87
C THR A 206 8.48 -14.61 -7.29
N LYS A 207 8.56 -13.60 -8.17
CA LYS A 207 9.03 -13.76 -9.56
C LYS A 207 9.96 -12.60 -9.90
N ILE A 208 11.18 -12.89 -10.34
CA ILE A 208 12.05 -11.89 -10.95
C ILE A 208 11.59 -11.69 -12.39
N GLN A 209 11.38 -10.46 -12.76
CA GLN A 209 11.14 -10.06 -14.14
C GLN A 209 12.16 -9.02 -14.59
N ALA A 210 12.25 -8.79 -15.89
CA ALA A 210 13.14 -7.80 -16.47
C ALA A 210 12.43 -7.01 -17.57
N ILE A 211 12.81 -5.75 -17.68
CA ILE A 211 12.45 -4.90 -18.81
C ILE A 211 13.73 -4.50 -19.55
N THR A 212 13.68 -4.53 -20.87
CA THR A 212 14.81 -4.11 -21.70
C THR A 212 14.83 -2.59 -21.81
N ASP A 213 15.98 -2.00 -21.50
CA ASP A 213 16.25 -0.57 -21.61
C ASP A 213 17.51 -0.34 -22.44
N GLY A 214 17.32 -0.11 -23.73
CA GLY A 214 18.42 -0.10 -24.71
C GLY A 214 19.13 -1.45 -24.75
N ALA A 215 20.43 -1.49 -24.45
CA ALA A 215 21.24 -2.71 -24.39
C ALA A 215 21.25 -3.37 -22.98
N GLN A 216 20.60 -2.76 -21.98
CA GLN A 216 20.61 -3.25 -20.60
C GLN A 216 19.28 -3.89 -20.23
N GLN A 217 19.34 -4.89 -19.36
CA GLN A 217 18.18 -5.46 -18.70
C GLN A 217 18.08 -4.87 -17.28
N ARG A 218 16.92 -4.32 -16.96
CA ARG A 218 16.59 -3.83 -15.64
C ARG A 218 15.66 -4.80 -14.95
N HIS A 219 16.18 -5.48 -13.92
CA HIS A 219 15.42 -6.47 -13.16
C HIS A 219 14.58 -5.80 -12.07
N TYR A 220 13.44 -6.40 -11.77
CA TYR A 220 12.60 -6.06 -10.63
C TYR A 220 11.96 -7.32 -10.06
N LEU A 221 11.56 -7.26 -8.80
CA LEU A 221 10.88 -8.36 -8.11
C LEU A 221 9.39 -8.11 -8.07
N LEU A 222 8.60 -9.11 -8.37
CA LEU A 222 7.18 -9.19 -8.08
C LEU A 222 6.98 -10.11 -6.88
N VAL A 223 6.28 -9.64 -5.88
CA VAL A 223 5.90 -10.40 -4.68
C VAL A 223 4.38 -10.51 -4.66
N GLN A 224 3.85 -11.71 -4.62
CA GLN A 224 2.41 -11.94 -4.52
C GLN A 224 1.88 -11.44 -3.17
N ARG A 225 0.69 -10.88 -3.22
CA ARG A 225 0.02 -10.26 -2.07
C ARG A 225 -1.09 -11.13 -1.51
#